data_72e458bf76638b7c434c5c2c3aa0ac68
#
_entry.id   72e458bf76638b7c434c5c2c3aa0ac68
#
_cell.length_a   1.000
_cell.length_b   1.000
_cell.length_c   1.000
_cell.angle_alpha   90.00
_cell.angle_beta   90.00
_cell.angle_gamma   90.00
#
_symmetry.space_group_name_H-M   'P 1'
#
loop_
_entity.id
_entity.type
_entity.pdbx_description
1 polymer ?
#
loop_
_entity_poly.entity_id
_entity_poly.type
_entity_poly.pdbx_seq_one_letter_code
_entity_poly.pdbx_strand_id
1 'polypeptide(L)'
;GGKVLGFPDAGVSSASKGETVADTIRIISCYADIAAMRHPKEGAPLRASLYSKIPVINAGDGGHSHPTQTLLDMMTIRRRKGRLDNLTIGFCGDLKFGRTVHSLIKSLARYDNVKFVLISPEELRVPDYIINEVLEPRGIPYIETRNLEGALPDLDILYMTRVQRERFFNEEDYIRLRDSYILTAEKLSLAPADMAVLHPLPRVNEITLD
;
A
#
# COMPACT_ATOMS: atom_id res chain seq x y z
N GLY A 1 8.87 4.28 27.45
CA GLY A 1 8.14 3.20 27.16
C GLY A 1 6.84 2.91 27.86
N GLY A 2 5.79 2.63 27.09
CA GLY A 2 4.52 2.15 27.62
C GLY A 2 4.55 0.65 27.87
N LYS A 3 3.54 0.15 28.59
CA LYS A 3 3.27 -1.29 28.71
C LYS A 3 2.42 -1.74 27.54
N VAL A 4 2.65 -2.95 27.01
CA VAL A 4 1.90 -3.52 25.91
C VAL A 4 1.01 -4.64 26.42
N LEU A 5 -0.27 -4.58 26.05
CA LEU A 5 -1.25 -5.64 26.21
C LEU A 5 -1.75 -6.02 24.82
N GLY A 6 -1.89 -7.29 24.47
CA GLY A 6 -2.41 -7.67 23.20
C GLY A 6 -2.42 -9.17 22.93
N PHE A 7 -2.98 -9.54 21.79
CA PHE A 7 -3.00 -10.90 21.26
C PHE A 7 -2.67 -10.87 19.76
N PRO A 8 -1.81 -11.77 19.28
CA PRO A 8 -1.34 -11.75 17.90
C PRO A 8 -2.37 -12.28 16.88
N ASP A 9 -3.34 -13.07 17.36
CA ASP A 9 -4.32 -13.75 16.50
C ASP A 9 -5.72 -13.68 17.13
N ALA A 10 -6.70 -13.30 16.33
CA ALA A 10 -8.11 -13.35 16.73
C ALA A 10 -8.60 -14.77 17.08
N GLY A 11 -7.98 -15.81 16.49
CA GLY A 11 -8.29 -17.21 16.76
C GLY A 11 -8.07 -17.66 18.20
N VAL A 12 -7.19 -16.95 18.93
CA VAL A 12 -6.91 -17.23 20.37
C VAL A 12 -7.71 -16.34 21.32
N SER A 13 -8.57 -15.49 20.79
CA SER A 13 -9.41 -14.55 21.55
C SER A 13 -10.89 -14.96 21.54
N SER A 14 -11.72 -14.25 22.29
CA SER A 14 -13.19 -14.43 22.29
C SER A 14 -13.83 -14.21 20.92
N ALA A 15 -13.12 -13.58 19.97
CA ALA A 15 -13.57 -13.43 18.59
C ALA A 15 -13.80 -14.80 17.91
N SER A 16 -13.03 -15.83 18.26
CA SER A 16 -13.24 -17.21 17.80
C SER A 16 -14.56 -17.83 18.27
N LYS A 17 -15.15 -17.28 19.31
CA LYS A 17 -16.44 -17.69 19.90
C LYS A 17 -17.60 -16.80 19.43
N GLY A 18 -17.36 -15.87 18.49
CA GLY A 18 -18.39 -14.99 17.93
C GLY A 18 -18.45 -13.59 18.56
N GLU A 19 -17.50 -13.20 19.40
CA GLU A 19 -17.41 -11.83 19.90
C GLU A 19 -17.17 -10.85 18.76
N THR A 20 -17.92 -9.75 18.74
CA THR A 20 -17.81 -8.74 17.66
C THR A 20 -16.61 -7.81 17.90
N VAL A 21 -16.11 -7.22 16.81
CA VAL A 21 -15.07 -6.16 16.87
C VAL A 21 -15.50 -5.02 17.82
N ALA A 22 -16.80 -4.68 17.82
CA ALA A 22 -17.35 -3.63 18.67
C ALA A 22 -17.28 -3.98 20.16
N ASP A 23 -17.52 -5.23 20.51
CA ASP A 23 -17.45 -5.68 21.91
C ASP A 23 -15.99 -5.84 22.35
N THR A 24 -15.16 -6.45 21.52
CA THR A 24 -13.72 -6.56 21.76
C THR A 24 -13.09 -5.20 22.07
N ILE A 25 -13.35 -4.18 21.26
CA ILE A 25 -12.74 -2.86 21.47
C ILE A 25 -13.27 -2.14 22.71
N ARG A 26 -14.54 -2.37 23.09
CA ARG A 26 -15.10 -1.84 24.34
C ARG A 26 -14.34 -2.39 25.57
N ILE A 27 -14.05 -3.69 25.54
CA ILE A 27 -13.29 -4.34 26.63
C ILE A 27 -11.85 -3.83 26.65
N ILE A 28 -11.17 -3.77 25.48
CA ILE A 28 -9.80 -3.24 25.38
C ILE A 28 -9.73 -1.80 25.87
N SER A 29 -10.74 -0.98 25.61
CA SER A 29 -10.82 0.41 26.07
C SER A 29 -10.87 0.56 27.60
N CYS A 30 -11.11 -0.53 28.35
CA CYS A 30 -11.06 -0.52 29.81
C CYS A 30 -9.64 -0.76 30.36
N TYR A 31 -8.71 -1.20 29.54
CA TYR A 31 -7.38 -1.63 29.96
C TYR A 31 -6.22 -0.89 29.26
N ALA A 32 -6.52 -0.09 28.23
CA ALA A 32 -5.51 0.58 27.42
C ALA A 32 -5.86 2.04 27.17
N ASP A 33 -4.85 2.86 26.87
CA ASP A 33 -4.99 4.29 26.54
C ASP A 33 -5.06 4.50 25.01
N ILE A 34 -4.58 3.53 24.22
CA ILE A 34 -4.58 3.54 22.76
C ILE A 34 -4.61 2.11 22.25
N ALA A 35 -5.27 1.85 21.14
CA ALA A 35 -5.29 0.55 20.48
C ALA A 35 -4.73 0.63 19.05
N ALA A 36 -3.81 -0.28 18.70
CA ALA A 36 -3.39 -0.51 17.32
C ALA A 36 -4.04 -1.82 16.83
N MET A 37 -4.81 -1.74 15.74
CA MET A 37 -5.57 -2.88 15.22
C MET A 37 -5.14 -3.19 13.79
N ARG A 38 -4.69 -4.44 13.55
CA ARG A 38 -4.61 -5.05 12.23
C ARG A 38 -5.68 -6.12 12.12
N HIS A 39 -6.48 -6.08 11.04
CA HIS A 39 -7.62 -6.98 10.90
C HIS A 39 -7.77 -7.47 9.46
N PRO A 40 -8.16 -8.74 9.21
CA PRO A 40 -8.36 -9.25 7.85
C PRO A 40 -9.61 -8.67 7.16
N LYS A 41 -10.61 -8.23 7.89
CA LYS A 41 -11.82 -7.64 7.32
C LYS A 41 -11.65 -6.13 7.13
N GLU A 42 -12.00 -5.66 5.96
CA GLU A 42 -12.02 -4.24 5.59
C GLU A 42 -12.98 -3.46 6.49
N GLY A 43 -12.58 -2.24 6.88
CA GLY A 43 -13.37 -1.37 7.74
C GLY A 43 -13.42 -1.76 9.22
N ALA A 44 -12.82 -2.89 9.64
CA ALA A 44 -12.85 -3.32 11.04
C ALA A 44 -12.25 -2.28 12.02
N PRO A 45 -11.10 -1.63 11.75
CA PRO A 45 -10.58 -0.56 12.60
C PRO A 45 -11.50 0.67 12.66
N LEU A 46 -12.14 1.04 11.55
CA LEU A 46 -13.14 2.10 11.52
C LEU A 46 -14.35 1.70 12.38
N ARG A 47 -14.85 0.47 12.22
CA ARG A 47 -15.93 -0.04 13.07
C ARG A 47 -15.54 -0.01 14.54
N ALA A 48 -14.31 -0.44 14.88
CA ALA A 48 -13.79 -0.37 16.25
C ALA A 48 -13.79 1.07 16.78
N SER A 49 -13.31 2.04 16.00
CA SER A 49 -13.23 3.44 16.44
C SER A 49 -14.58 4.05 16.83
N LEU A 50 -15.69 3.60 16.22
CA LEU A 50 -17.03 4.06 16.54
C LEU A 50 -17.56 3.57 17.90
N TYR A 51 -16.96 2.51 18.45
CA TYR A 51 -17.35 1.89 19.74
C TYR A 51 -16.26 2.01 20.81
N SER A 52 -15.10 2.50 20.44
CA SER A 52 -13.95 2.70 21.32
C SER A 52 -14.08 3.97 22.16
N LYS A 53 -13.61 3.92 23.40
CA LYS A 53 -13.40 5.09 24.25
C LYS A 53 -11.97 5.65 24.16
N ILE A 54 -11.09 4.97 23.42
CA ILE A 54 -9.69 5.33 23.25
C ILE A 54 -9.38 5.47 21.74
N PRO A 55 -8.31 6.17 21.35
CA PRO A 55 -7.88 6.22 19.95
C PRO A 55 -7.58 4.83 19.36
N VAL A 56 -8.03 4.58 18.14
CA VAL A 56 -7.75 3.36 17.38
C VAL A 56 -6.88 3.67 16.17
N ILE A 57 -5.71 3.07 16.11
CA ILE A 57 -4.79 3.15 14.97
C ILE A 57 -5.06 1.98 14.04
N ASN A 58 -5.40 2.26 12.79
CA ASN A 58 -5.47 1.25 11.75
C ASN A 58 -4.06 0.83 11.30
N ALA A 59 -3.65 -0.39 11.66
CA ALA A 59 -2.39 -1.00 11.25
C ALA A 59 -2.50 -1.90 10.00
N GLY A 60 -3.61 -1.77 9.27
CA GLY A 60 -3.94 -2.49 8.05
C GLY A 60 -5.23 -3.29 8.17
N ASP A 61 -6.17 -3.09 7.23
CA ASP A 61 -7.48 -3.73 7.19
C ASP A 61 -7.75 -4.42 5.85
N GLY A 62 -7.61 -5.73 5.82
CA GLY A 62 -7.87 -6.55 4.64
C GLY A 62 -7.09 -6.09 3.40
N GLY A 63 -7.79 -5.94 2.28
CA GLY A 63 -7.28 -5.35 1.03
C GLY A 63 -7.46 -3.84 0.92
N HIS A 64 -8.12 -3.20 1.90
CA HIS A 64 -8.60 -1.83 1.78
C HIS A 64 -7.50 -0.79 2.02
N SER A 65 -6.85 -0.77 3.19
CA SER A 65 -5.83 0.26 3.44
C SER A 65 -4.69 -0.19 4.36
N HIS A 66 -3.57 0.55 4.31
CA HIS A 66 -2.42 0.36 5.16
C HIS A 66 -1.83 1.73 5.57
N PRO A 67 -2.50 2.49 6.44
CA PRO A 67 -2.11 3.88 6.73
C PRO A 67 -0.70 4.01 7.30
N THR A 68 -0.26 3.09 8.15
CA THR A 68 1.09 3.14 8.74
C THR A 68 2.19 2.94 7.70
N GLN A 69 1.96 2.06 6.70
CA GLN A 69 2.88 1.92 5.56
C GLN A 69 2.92 3.21 4.73
N THR A 70 1.75 3.79 4.45
CA THR A 70 1.66 5.05 3.71
C THR A 70 2.46 6.17 4.37
N LEU A 71 2.35 6.33 5.70
CA LEU A 71 3.12 7.35 6.43
C LEU A 71 4.62 7.07 6.38
N LEU A 72 5.03 5.79 6.46
CA LEU A 72 6.42 5.37 6.29
C LEU A 72 6.96 5.72 4.90
N ASP A 73 6.19 5.41 3.85
CA ASP A 73 6.55 5.69 2.46
C ASP A 73 6.67 7.21 2.23
N MET A 74 5.69 7.99 2.67
CA MET A 74 5.71 9.46 2.55
C MET A 74 6.90 10.08 3.32
N MET A 75 7.21 9.57 4.52
CA MET A 75 8.38 10.01 5.27
C MET A 75 9.68 9.69 4.51
N THR A 76 9.76 8.52 3.88
CA THR A 76 10.92 8.09 3.09
C THR A 76 11.08 8.97 1.85
N ILE A 77 9.99 9.23 1.11
CA ILE A 77 9.97 10.14 -0.04
C ILE A 77 10.46 11.52 0.38
N ARG A 78 9.88 12.10 1.45
CA ARG A 78 10.28 13.41 1.96
C ARG A 78 11.76 13.47 2.36
N ARG A 79 12.28 12.40 2.97
CA ARG A 79 13.72 12.34 3.34
C ARG A 79 14.63 12.26 2.12
N ARG A 80 14.23 11.51 1.07
CA ARG A 80 15.03 11.31 -0.14
C ARG A 80 14.94 12.48 -1.12
N LYS A 81 13.76 13.07 -1.28
CA LYS A 81 13.47 14.13 -2.27
C LYS A 81 13.34 15.53 -1.64
N GLY A 82 13.28 15.65 -0.32
CA GLY A 82 13.09 16.92 0.39
C GLY A 82 11.66 17.49 0.29
N ARG A 83 10.79 16.87 -0.52
CA ARG A 83 9.43 17.34 -0.86
C ARG A 83 8.46 16.18 -1.04
N LEU A 84 7.16 16.49 -1.12
CA LEU A 84 6.08 15.55 -1.48
C LEU A 84 5.26 16.08 -2.65
N ASP A 85 5.50 17.29 -3.09
CA ASP A 85 4.96 17.95 -4.27
C ASP A 85 5.94 17.89 -5.46
N ASN A 86 5.47 18.26 -6.67
CA ASN A 86 6.29 18.31 -7.88
C ASN A 86 7.05 16.99 -8.13
N LEU A 87 6.36 15.87 -8.02
CA LEU A 87 6.94 14.52 -8.17
C LEU A 87 6.22 13.72 -9.25
N THR A 88 6.99 12.99 -10.05
CA THR A 88 6.50 11.91 -10.91
C THR A 88 6.76 10.57 -10.22
N ILE A 89 5.68 9.86 -9.86
CA ILE A 89 5.74 8.62 -9.10
C ILE A 89 5.26 7.46 -9.96
N GLY A 90 6.14 6.50 -10.23
CA GLY A 90 5.81 5.23 -10.87
C GLY A 90 5.37 4.20 -9.84
N PHE A 91 4.24 3.57 -10.04
CA PHE A 91 3.80 2.37 -9.31
C PHE A 91 3.90 1.18 -10.25
N CYS A 92 4.63 0.15 -9.86
CA CYS A 92 4.92 -0.98 -10.74
C CYS A 92 4.60 -2.32 -10.08
N GLY A 93 3.89 -3.20 -10.79
CA GLY A 93 3.58 -4.56 -10.41
C GLY A 93 2.09 -4.83 -10.21
N ASP A 94 1.69 -5.33 -9.04
CA ASP A 94 0.29 -5.59 -8.69
C ASP A 94 -0.39 -4.32 -8.17
N LEU A 95 -1.00 -3.56 -9.06
CA LEU A 95 -1.74 -2.35 -8.71
C LEU A 95 -3.20 -2.64 -8.35
N LYS A 96 -3.71 -3.83 -8.71
CA LYS A 96 -5.10 -4.22 -8.47
C LYS A 96 -5.36 -4.55 -7.00
N PHE A 97 -4.50 -5.36 -6.39
CA PHE A 97 -4.65 -5.83 -5.02
C PHE A 97 -3.71 -5.12 -4.04
N GLY A 98 -2.87 -4.21 -4.56
CA GLY A 98 -1.88 -3.47 -3.82
C GLY A 98 -2.46 -2.39 -2.92
N ARG A 99 -3.02 -2.74 -1.75
CA ARG A 99 -3.58 -1.75 -0.79
C ARG A 99 -2.58 -0.66 -0.39
N THR A 100 -1.29 -0.94 -0.39
CA THR A 100 -0.23 0.05 -0.11
C THR A 100 -0.14 1.06 -1.24
N VAL A 101 -0.28 0.62 -2.50
CA VAL A 101 -0.38 1.48 -3.69
C VAL A 101 -1.59 2.40 -3.57
N HIS A 102 -2.78 1.83 -3.34
CA HIS A 102 -4.03 2.61 -3.24
C HIS A 102 -3.95 3.67 -2.14
N SER A 103 -3.43 3.30 -0.97
CA SER A 103 -3.30 4.20 0.16
C SER A 103 -2.28 5.32 -0.11
N LEU A 104 -1.17 5.00 -0.76
CA LEU A 104 -0.13 5.98 -1.10
C LEU A 104 -0.60 6.93 -2.19
N ILE A 105 -1.27 6.45 -3.25
CA ILE A 105 -1.89 7.29 -4.28
C ILE A 105 -2.87 8.29 -3.63
N LYS A 106 -3.82 7.81 -2.79
CA LYS A 106 -4.80 8.67 -2.11
C LYS A 106 -4.14 9.75 -1.26
N SER A 107 -2.99 9.46 -0.68
CA SER A 107 -2.26 10.40 0.19
C SER A 107 -1.45 11.40 -0.60
N LEU A 108 -0.70 10.96 -1.62
CA LEU A 108 0.09 11.83 -2.49
C LEU A 108 -0.78 12.71 -3.40
N ALA A 109 -1.99 12.26 -3.75
CA ALA A 109 -2.99 13.02 -4.49
C ALA A 109 -3.47 14.32 -3.79
N ARG A 110 -3.00 14.59 -2.57
CA ARG A 110 -3.26 15.81 -1.81
C ARG A 110 -2.19 16.89 -2.00
N TYR A 111 -1.09 16.55 -2.67
CA TYR A 111 0.03 17.46 -2.91
C TYR A 111 -0.01 18.01 -4.32
N ASP A 112 0.53 19.19 -4.50
CA ASP A 112 0.49 19.91 -5.77
C ASP A 112 1.47 19.31 -6.78
N ASN A 113 1.11 19.36 -8.06
CA ASN A 113 1.94 18.97 -9.21
C ASN A 113 2.52 17.55 -9.10
N VAL A 114 1.74 16.61 -8.54
CA VAL A 114 2.07 15.18 -8.58
C VAL A 114 1.54 14.57 -9.86
N LYS A 115 2.31 13.64 -10.45
CA LYS A 115 1.95 12.85 -11.61
C LYS A 115 2.17 11.37 -11.31
N PHE A 116 1.26 10.52 -11.74
CA PHE A 116 1.39 9.08 -11.55
C PHE A 116 1.63 8.35 -12.86
N VAL A 117 2.54 7.37 -12.82
CA VAL A 117 2.77 6.41 -13.91
C VAL A 117 2.42 5.03 -13.37
N LEU A 118 1.33 4.44 -13.86
CA LEU A 118 0.76 3.19 -13.40
C LEU A 118 1.23 2.07 -14.31
N ILE A 119 2.19 1.27 -13.85
CA ILE A 119 2.92 0.29 -14.65
C ILE A 119 2.47 -1.11 -14.23
N SER A 120 1.62 -1.75 -15.03
CA SER A 120 1.09 -3.07 -14.70
C SER A 120 0.64 -3.85 -15.94
N PRO A 121 0.54 -5.19 -15.87
CA PRO A 121 -0.25 -5.94 -16.83
C PRO A 121 -1.72 -5.51 -16.75
N GLU A 122 -2.48 -5.74 -17.82
CA GLU A 122 -3.91 -5.38 -17.88
C GLU A 122 -4.72 -5.97 -16.73
N GLU A 123 -4.43 -7.22 -16.38
CA GLU A 123 -5.13 -7.98 -15.34
C GLU A 123 -4.88 -7.44 -13.93
N LEU A 124 -3.76 -6.71 -13.73
CA LEU A 124 -3.31 -6.14 -12.47
C LEU A 124 -3.35 -4.61 -12.45
N ARG A 125 -4.07 -3.99 -13.38
CA ARG A 125 -4.24 -2.54 -13.43
C ARG A 125 -4.90 -2.00 -12.15
N VAL A 126 -4.66 -0.74 -11.86
CA VAL A 126 -5.27 -0.06 -10.72
C VAL A 126 -6.80 -0.11 -10.85
N PRO A 127 -7.56 -0.32 -9.74
CA PRO A 127 -9.02 -0.34 -9.79
C PRO A 127 -9.61 1.00 -10.22
N ASP A 128 -10.71 0.94 -10.96
CA ASP A 128 -11.39 2.13 -11.52
C ASP A 128 -11.78 3.17 -10.45
N TYR A 129 -12.06 2.75 -9.22
CA TYR A 129 -12.40 3.70 -8.15
C TYR A 129 -11.22 4.62 -7.77
N ILE A 130 -9.97 4.19 -7.95
CA ILE A 130 -8.79 5.05 -7.76
C ILE A 130 -8.76 6.13 -8.85
N ILE A 131 -9.03 5.75 -10.09
CA ILE A 131 -9.08 6.70 -11.19
C ILE A 131 -10.26 7.66 -11.00
N ASN A 132 -11.47 7.13 -10.89
CA ASN A 132 -12.72 7.90 -10.94
C ASN A 132 -13.00 8.72 -9.67
N GLU A 133 -12.52 8.28 -8.51
CA GLU A 133 -12.82 8.94 -7.23
C GLU A 133 -11.64 9.73 -6.66
N VAL A 134 -10.40 9.43 -7.11
CA VAL A 134 -9.20 10.06 -6.55
C VAL A 134 -8.47 10.92 -7.57
N LEU A 135 -8.16 10.41 -8.76
CA LEU A 135 -7.31 11.11 -9.73
C LEU A 135 -8.11 12.11 -10.56
N GLU A 136 -9.16 11.65 -11.25
CA GLU A 136 -9.96 12.50 -12.14
C GLU A 136 -10.63 13.68 -11.44
N PRO A 137 -11.29 13.53 -10.26
CA PRO A 137 -11.93 14.66 -9.60
C PRO A 137 -10.97 15.76 -9.14
N ARG A 138 -9.66 15.43 -9.04
CA ARG A 138 -8.61 16.39 -8.66
C ARG A 138 -7.79 16.87 -9.85
N GLY A 139 -8.09 16.40 -11.06
CA GLY A 139 -7.32 16.74 -12.27
C GLY A 139 -5.87 16.29 -12.20
N ILE A 140 -5.58 15.18 -11.50
CA ILE A 140 -4.20 14.69 -11.32
C ILE A 140 -3.78 13.94 -12.58
N PRO A 141 -2.68 14.33 -13.24
CA PRO A 141 -2.19 13.64 -14.41
C PRO A 141 -1.74 12.21 -14.09
N TYR A 142 -2.17 11.26 -14.89
CA TYR A 142 -1.69 9.87 -14.80
C TYR A 142 -1.52 9.25 -16.18
N ILE A 143 -0.68 8.23 -16.26
CA ILE A 143 -0.45 7.42 -17.45
C ILE A 143 -0.50 5.95 -17.02
N GLU A 144 -1.28 5.13 -17.74
CA GLU A 144 -1.24 3.67 -17.62
C GLU A 144 -0.34 3.11 -18.72
N THR A 145 0.59 2.23 -18.35
CA THR A 145 1.52 1.62 -19.29
C THR A 145 1.94 0.22 -18.84
N ARG A 146 2.41 -0.60 -19.76
CA ARG A 146 3.05 -1.89 -19.48
C ARG A 146 4.59 -1.83 -19.59
N ASN A 147 5.12 -0.70 -20.05
CA ASN A 147 6.54 -0.54 -20.34
C ASN A 147 7.26 0.14 -19.16
N LEU A 148 7.89 -0.69 -18.30
CA LEU A 148 8.69 -0.19 -17.18
C LEU A 148 9.89 0.61 -17.68
N GLU A 149 10.66 0.05 -18.61
CA GLU A 149 11.91 0.64 -19.12
C GLU A 149 11.64 2.02 -19.77
N GLY A 150 10.54 2.14 -20.50
CA GLY A 150 10.14 3.40 -21.11
C GLY A 150 9.67 4.46 -20.11
N ALA A 151 9.25 4.04 -18.91
CA ALA A 151 8.80 4.97 -17.88
C ALA A 151 9.95 5.47 -16.99
N LEU A 152 11.00 4.65 -16.77
CA LEU A 152 12.08 4.93 -15.82
C LEU A 152 12.75 6.31 -15.98
N PRO A 153 13.03 6.83 -17.19
CA PRO A 153 13.71 8.11 -17.36
C PRO A 153 13.00 9.32 -16.76
N ASP A 154 11.69 9.25 -16.60
CA ASP A 154 10.85 10.38 -16.17
C ASP A 154 10.45 10.30 -14.68
N LEU A 155 10.89 9.26 -13.95
CA LEU A 155 10.46 9.04 -12.58
C LEU A 155 11.37 9.71 -11.54
N ASP A 156 10.75 10.36 -10.56
CA ASP A 156 11.40 10.75 -9.30
C ASP A 156 11.41 9.57 -8.30
N ILE A 157 10.33 8.79 -8.29
CA ILE A 157 10.11 7.66 -7.39
C ILE A 157 9.60 6.46 -8.19
N LEU A 158 10.16 5.30 -7.95
CA LEU A 158 9.61 4.03 -8.39
C LEU A 158 9.17 3.20 -7.17
N TYR A 159 7.87 2.94 -7.06
CA TYR A 159 7.28 2.09 -6.04
C TYR A 159 7.02 0.71 -6.62
N MET A 160 7.85 -0.27 -6.27
CA MET A 160 7.72 -1.64 -6.73
C MET A 160 6.82 -2.45 -5.81
N THR A 161 6.01 -3.34 -6.37
CA THR A 161 5.21 -4.30 -5.62
C THR A 161 5.40 -5.71 -6.17
N ARG A 162 5.34 -6.70 -5.29
CA ARG A 162 5.29 -8.10 -5.71
C ARG A 162 3.89 -8.46 -6.21
N VAL A 163 3.79 -9.44 -7.09
CA VAL A 163 2.53 -10.09 -7.45
C VAL A 163 2.11 -11.01 -6.30
N GLN A 164 0.93 -10.80 -5.74
CA GLN A 164 0.46 -11.47 -4.52
C GLN A 164 -0.21 -12.81 -4.86
N ARG A 165 0.51 -13.94 -4.71
CA ARG A 165 -0.01 -15.30 -4.98
C ARG A 165 -1.34 -15.57 -4.28
N GLU A 166 -1.46 -15.13 -3.04
CA GLU A 166 -2.62 -15.30 -2.17
C GLU A 166 -3.92 -14.65 -2.69
N ARG A 167 -3.84 -13.89 -3.77
CA ARG A 167 -4.98 -13.19 -4.40
C ARG A 167 -5.48 -13.86 -5.68
N PHE A 168 -4.77 -14.88 -6.17
CA PHE A 168 -5.14 -15.58 -7.39
C PHE A 168 -5.94 -16.85 -7.06
N PHE A 169 -7.05 -17.04 -7.76
CA PHE A 169 -7.83 -18.28 -7.70
C PHE A 169 -7.19 -19.39 -8.54
N ASN A 170 -6.43 -19.03 -9.58
CA ASN A 170 -5.77 -19.95 -10.49
C ASN A 170 -4.25 -19.78 -10.39
N GLU A 171 -3.53 -20.87 -10.13
CA GLU A 171 -2.08 -20.93 -10.07
C GLU A 171 -1.42 -20.56 -11.41
N GLU A 172 -2.03 -20.91 -12.53
CA GLU A 172 -1.51 -20.63 -13.87
C GLU A 172 -1.43 -19.13 -14.15
N ASP A 173 -2.45 -18.35 -13.73
CA ASP A 173 -2.46 -16.89 -13.85
C ASP A 173 -1.38 -16.25 -13.00
N TYR A 174 -1.18 -16.76 -11.79
CA TYR A 174 -0.08 -16.29 -10.93
C TYR A 174 1.28 -16.56 -11.57
N ILE A 175 1.54 -17.78 -12.05
CA ILE A 175 2.82 -18.15 -12.69
C ILE A 175 3.09 -17.26 -13.92
N ARG A 176 2.07 -16.95 -14.71
CA ARG A 176 2.18 -16.10 -15.89
C ARG A 176 2.54 -14.64 -15.53
N LEU A 177 2.05 -14.13 -14.40
CA LEU A 177 2.15 -12.70 -14.04
C LEU A 177 3.23 -12.40 -13.00
N ARG A 178 3.67 -13.38 -12.20
CA ARG A 178 4.60 -13.16 -11.07
C ARG A 178 5.92 -12.50 -11.46
N ASP A 179 6.42 -12.79 -12.66
CA ASP A 179 7.71 -12.30 -13.17
C ASP A 179 7.54 -11.21 -14.24
N SER A 180 6.35 -10.56 -14.33
CA SER A 180 6.06 -9.53 -15.33
C SER A 180 6.99 -8.34 -15.22
N TYR A 181 7.41 -8.00 -14.00
CA TYR A 181 8.31 -6.87 -13.75
C TYR A 181 9.42 -7.28 -12.78
N ILE A 182 10.64 -7.31 -13.29
CA ILE A 182 11.85 -7.50 -12.50
C ILE A 182 12.75 -6.28 -12.72
N LEU A 183 13.04 -5.56 -11.65
CA LEU A 183 13.98 -4.43 -11.65
C LEU A 183 15.39 -4.96 -11.48
N THR A 184 16.20 -4.84 -12.54
CA THR A 184 17.62 -5.22 -12.58
C THR A 184 18.50 -3.97 -12.56
N ALA A 185 19.79 -4.13 -12.30
CA ALA A 185 20.76 -3.03 -12.37
C ALA A 185 20.80 -2.39 -13.77
N GLU A 186 20.66 -3.21 -14.82
CA GLU A 186 20.61 -2.73 -16.20
C GLU A 186 19.41 -1.79 -16.42
N LYS A 187 18.20 -2.21 -16.01
CA LYS A 187 17.01 -1.36 -16.11
C LYS A 187 17.14 -0.11 -15.26
N LEU A 188 17.66 -0.23 -14.04
CA LEU A 188 17.86 0.90 -13.16
C LEU A 188 18.81 1.95 -13.75
N SER A 189 19.75 1.55 -14.61
CA SER A 189 20.66 2.48 -15.29
C SER A 189 19.96 3.44 -16.27
N LEU A 190 18.71 3.16 -16.65
CA LEU A 190 17.88 4.03 -17.49
C LEU A 190 17.23 5.17 -16.68
N ALA A 191 17.20 5.05 -15.37
CA ALA A 191 16.55 6.01 -14.47
C ALA A 191 17.48 7.17 -14.12
N PRO A 192 16.94 8.34 -13.73
CA PRO A 192 17.72 9.41 -13.13
C PRO A 192 18.53 8.93 -11.92
N ALA A 193 19.76 9.42 -11.76
CA ALA A 193 20.66 8.99 -10.68
C ALA A 193 20.11 9.26 -9.27
N ASP A 194 19.20 10.21 -9.14
CA ASP A 194 18.54 10.59 -7.90
C ASP A 194 17.16 9.93 -7.72
N MET A 195 16.69 9.11 -8.67
CA MET A 195 15.44 8.36 -8.51
C MET A 195 15.52 7.45 -7.28
N ALA A 196 14.49 7.45 -6.47
CA ALA A 196 14.40 6.55 -5.31
C ALA A 196 13.48 5.37 -5.61
N VAL A 197 13.95 4.16 -5.29
CA VAL A 197 13.16 2.93 -5.37
C VAL A 197 12.60 2.60 -3.98
N LEU A 198 11.28 2.41 -3.89
CA LEU A 198 10.57 2.02 -2.68
C LEU A 198 9.90 0.65 -2.88
N HIS A 199 9.75 -0.08 -1.77
CA HIS A 199 9.06 -1.36 -1.75
C HIS A 199 8.41 -1.61 -0.37
N PRO A 200 7.14 -2.02 -0.30
CA PRO A 200 6.45 -2.22 0.99
C PRO A 200 6.87 -3.48 1.74
N LEU A 201 7.75 -4.29 1.14
CA LEU A 201 8.25 -5.56 1.66
C LEU A 201 7.14 -6.60 1.95
N PRO A 202 7.48 -7.91 2.02
CA PRO A 202 8.79 -8.48 1.66
C PRO A 202 9.05 -8.50 0.16
N ARG A 203 10.32 -8.37 -0.26
CA ARG A 203 10.76 -8.67 -1.63
C ARG A 203 10.77 -10.18 -1.85
N VAL A 204 10.56 -10.60 -3.09
CA VAL A 204 10.77 -11.98 -3.55
C VAL A 204 11.77 -11.98 -4.71
N ASN A 205 11.32 -11.71 -5.94
CA ASN A 205 12.15 -11.72 -7.15
C ASN A 205 11.98 -10.48 -8.03
N GLU A 206 11.06 -9.58 -7.66
CA GLU A 206 10.74 -8.36 -8.42
C GLU A 206 11.85 -7.29 -8.36
N ILE A 207 12.80 -7.42 -7.45
CA ILE A 207 14.01 -6.59 -7.38
C ILE A 207 15.23 -7.50 -7.19
N THR A 208 16.12 -7.52 -8.16
CA THR A 208 17.35 -8.33 -8.15
C THR A 208 18.60 -7.52 -7.80
N LEU A 209 18.43 -6.41 -7.09
CA LEU A 209 19.51 -5.56 -6.58
C LEU A 209 19.81 -5.93 -5.12
N ASP A 210 21.10 -5.99 -4.78
CA ASP A 210 21.60 -6.18 -3.41
C ASP A 210 21.47 -4.92 -2.55
#